data_31209da72ac33a1a93226ba07e72c66b
#
_entry.id   31209da72ac33a1a93226ba07e72c66b
#
_cell.length_a   1.000
_cell.length_b   1.000
_cell.length_c   1.000
_cell.angle_alpha   90.00
_cell.angle_beta   90.00
_cell.angle_gamma   90.00
#
_symmetry.space_group_name_H-M   'P 1'
#
loop_
_entity.id
_entity.type
_entity.pdbx_description
1 polymer ?
#
loop_
_entity_poly.entity_id
_entity_poly.type
_entity_poly.pdbx_seq_one_letter_code
_entity_poly.pdbx_strand_id
1 'polypeptide(L)'
;GGYVSNGCVRMNEADVEDLYQYVSVGTPVTVYYDRLVIDVDPDHTVSYYVYPDGYGWQSLSVAQVKKALAGYGVEDFAEFQDISDKINASDGNVTYVAKAYDLVVNGNKLAKRALGKNGQIYLPSVAVATALKLDLQWNSQQGILTSPYGIAPGYVKSDVVYMNAVDAYSLFHLRGELTPDYVYNMYSVKGNNTPTVVISPGSGND
;
A
#
# COMPACT_ATOMS: atom_id res chain seq x y z
N GLY A 1 24.10 20.99 9.92
CA GLY A 1 23.55 21.51 11.17
C GLY A 1 24.06 20.72 12.36
N GLY A 2 24.13 21.35 13.52
CA GLY A 2 24.54 20.73 14.78
C GLY A 2 23.67 21.27 15.92
N TYR A 3 23.73 20.61 17.09
CA TYR A 3 23.03 21.02 18.31
C TYR A 3 23.74 22.21 18.98
N VAL A 4 23.73 23.37 18.27
CA VAL A 4 24.55 24.53 18.64
C VAL A 4 23.72 25.75 19.06
N SER A 5 22.41 25.62 19.20
CA SER A 5 21.54 26.71 19.64
C SER A 5 20.86 26.39 20.98
N ASN A 6 20.62 27.42 21.78
CA ASN A 6 19.92 27.34 23.06
C ASN A 6 18.38 27.35 22.90
N GLY A 7 17.85 26.77 21.81
CA GLY A 7 16.42 26.66 21.55
C GLY A 7 15.94 27.31 20.24
N CYS A 8 16.80 27.98 19.47
CA CYS A 8 16.39 28.51 18.18
C CYS A 8 16.25 27.38 17.14
N VAL A 9 15.10 27.26 16.50
CA VAL A 9 14.93 26.43 15.32
C VAL A 9 15.59 27.12 14.14
N ARG A 10 16.49 26.40 13.45
CA ARG A 10 17.21 26.91 12.28
C ARG A 10 16.74 26.17 11.04
N MET A 11 16.55 26.92 9.97
CA MET A 11 16.18 26.44 8.64
C MET A 11 17.21 26.89 7.62
N ASN A 12 17.26 26.26 6.45
CA ASN A 12 17.98 26.80 5.31
C ASN A 12 17.34 28.15 4.87
N GLU A 13 18.11 29.03 4.25
CA GLU A 13 17.64 30.35 3.84
C GLU A 13 16.42 30.26 2.91
N ALA A 14 16.49 29.38 1.88
CA ALA A 14 15.39 29.18 0.94
C ALA A 14 14.10 28.65 1.63
N ASP A 15 14.26 27.72 2.58
CA ASP A 15 13.12 27.12 3.31
C ASP A 15 12.44 28.14 4.23
N VAL A 16 13.21 29.02 4.87
CA VAL A 16 12.64 30.06 5.75
C VAL A 16 11.97 31.17 4.94
N GLU A 17 12.51 31.54 3.78
CA GLU A 17 11.88 32.49 2.87
C GLU A 17 10.55 31.96 2.33
N ASP A 18 10.49 30.70 1.96
CA ASP A 18 9.25 30.04 1.53
C ASP A 18 8.24 29.98 2.67
N LEU A 19 8.63 29.48 3.85
CA LEU A 19 7.75 29.39 5.02
C LEU A 19 7.17 30.77 5.41
N TYR A 20 7.98 31.84 5.29
CA TYR A 20 7.57 33.19 5.66
C TYR A 20 6.33 33.70 4.88
N GLN A 21 6.09 33.16 3.69
CA GLN A 21 4.95 33.53 2.87
C GLN A 21 3.63 32.90 3.39
N TYR A 22 3.70 31.83 4.16
CA TYR A 22 2.54 31.07 4.63
C TYR A 22 2.21 31.30 6.11
N VAL A 23 3.11 31.93 6.88
CA VAL A 23 2.91 32.12 8.32
C VAL A 23 2.83 33.60 8.67
N SER A 24 2.10 33.90 9.73
CA SER A 24 1.97 35.25 10.29
C SER A 24 2.36 35.27 11.76
N VAL A 25 2.56 36.50 12.31
CA VAL A 25 2.77 36.65 13.76
C VAL A 25 1.59 36.08 14.53
N GLY A 26 1.85 35.17 15.46
CA GLY A 26 0.82 34.46 16.23
C GLY A 26 0.44 33.09 15.68
N THR A 27 1.02 32.64 14.56
CA THR A 27 0.86 31.26 14.09
C THR A 27 1.32 30.29 15.19
N PRO A 28 0.49 29.32 15.63
CA PRO A 28 0.90 28.35 16.64
C PRO A 28 1.97 27.42 16.10
N VAL A 29 2.99 27.16 16.93
CA VAL A 29 4.10 26.26 16.60
C VAL A 29 4.12 25.12 17.61
N THR A 30 4.08 23.88 17.14
CA THR A 30 4.26 22.70 17.98
C THR A 30 5.65 22.11 17.73
N VAL A 31 6.43 21.97 18.81
CA VAL A 31 7.76 21.33 18.74
C VAL A 31 7.69 20.00 19.48
N TYR A 32 8.07 18.92 18.78
CA TYR A 32 8.11 17.58 19.34
C TYR A 32 9.41 16.88 18.94
N TYR A 33 9.78 15.84 19.68
CA TYR A 33 11.01 15.08 19.45
C TYR A 33 10.65 13.66 19.00
N ASP A 34 10.41 13.48 17.70
CA ASP A 34 10.17 12.20 17.09
C ASP A 34 11.24 11.86 16.06
N ARG A 35 11.82 10.67 16.18
CA ARG A 35 12.75 10.14 15.19
C ARG A 35 12.07 9.64 13.93
N LEU A 36 10.86 9.12 14.06
CA LEU A 36 10.07 8.60 12.95
C LEU A 36 8.88 9.52 12.72
N VAL A 37 8.83 10.11 11.53
CA VAL A 37 7.67 10.88 11.06
C VAL A 37 7.13 10.17 9.83
N ILE A 38 5.80 9.98 9.77
CA ILE A 38 5.11 9.45 8.60
C ILE A 38 4.23 10.55 8.04
N ASP A 39 4.30 10.72 6.74
CA ASP A 39 3.51 11.70 6.02
C ASP A 39 2.65 11.03 4.94
N VAL A 40 1.51 11.64 4.64
CA VAL A 40 0.58 11.18 3.62
C VAL A 40 0.23 12.36 2.74
N ASP A 41 0.71 12.34 1.52
CA ASP A 41 0.41 13.35 0.52
C ASP A 41 -1.08 13.33 0.10
N PRO A 42 -1.61 14.42 -0.46
CA PRO A 42 -2.99 14.48 -0.96
C PRO A 42 -3.33 13.40 -1.99
N ASP A 43 -2.36 12.84 -2.68
CA ASP A 43 -2.52 11.75 -3.65
C ASP A 43 -2.39 10.35 -3.02
N HIS A 44 -2.46 10.29 -1.66
CA HIS A 44 -2.34 9.09 -0.84
C HIS A 44 -0.97 8.41 -0.88
N THR A 45 0.08 9.10 -1.34
CA THR A 45 1.46 8.62 -1.21
C THR A 45 1.87 8.64 0.25
N VAL A 46 2.22 7.47 0.79
CA VAL A 46 2.75 7.34 2.15
C VAL A 46 4.26 7.37 2.09
N SER A 47 4.86 8.24 2.86
CA SER A 47 6.30 8.38 3.03
C SER A 47 6.68 8.42 4.51
N TYR A 48 7.96 8.19 4.80
CA TYR A 48 8.47 8.34 6.15
C TYR A 48 9.86 8.96 6.17
N TYR A 49 10.20 9.53 7.32
CA TYR A 49 11.46 10.20 7.61
C TYR A 49 12.04 9.60 8.88
N VAL A 50 13.35 9.39 8.91
CA VAL A 50 14.07 8.99 10.13
C VAL A 50 15.09 10.07 10.47
N TYR A 51 14.86 10.75 11.56
CA TYR A 51 15.72 11.82 12.05
C TYR A 51 16.81 11.32 13.00
N PRO A 52 17.96 12.03 13.12
CA PRO A 52 18.99 11.71 14.09
C PRO A 52 18.47 11.76 15.53
N ASP A 53 18.97 10.85 16.37
CA ASP A 53 18.74 10.88 17.81
C ASP A 53 19.90 11.60 18.52
N GLY A 54 19.90 12.92 18.46
CA GLY A 54 20.99 13.74 19.00
C GLY A 54 21.13 13.68 20.52
N TYR A 55 20.08 13.27 21.23
CA TYR A 55 20.09 13.15 22.68
C TYR A 55 20.15 11.70 23.17
N GLY A 56 20.03 10.71 22.27
CA GLY A 56 19.98 9.31 22.63
C GLY A 56 18.72 8.88 23.41
N TRP A 57 17.61 9.56 23.20
CA TRP A 57 16.37 9.35 23.96
C TRP A 57 15.43 8.35 23.32
N GLN A 58 15.57 8.14 22.01
CA GLN A 58 14.65 7.30 21.24
C GLN A 58 15.42 6.29 20.40
N SER A 59 15.45 5.05 20.85
CA SER A 59 15.85 3.94 19.97
C SER A 59 14.75 3.66 18.96
N LEU A 60 15.12 3.35 17.72
CA LEU A 60 14.20 2.99 16.66
C LEU A 60 14.62 1.66 16.04
N SER A 61 13.67 0.74 15.87
CA SER A 61 13.87 -0.56 15.25
C SER A 61 13.03 -0.71 13.98
N VAL A 62 13.42 -1.64 13.09
CA VAL A 62 12.65 -1.97 11.89
C VAL A 62 11.21 -2.37 12.24
N ALA A 63 11.02 -3.14 13.32
CA ALA A 63 9.69 -3.55 13.76
C ALA A 63 8.80 -2.37 14.18
N GLN A 64 9.37 -1.35 14.82
CA GLN A 64 8.62 -0.13 15.19
C GLN A 64 8.22 0.67 13.94
N VAL A 65 9.11 0.80 12.95
CA VAL A 65 8.80 1.47 11.68
C VAL A 65 7.71 0.71 10.93
N LYS A 66 7.84 -0.61 10.78
CA LYS A 66 6.80 -1.44 10.14
C LYS A 66 5.46 -1.35 10.86
N LYS A 67 5.45 -1.37 12.20
CA LYS A 67 4.22 -1.21 12.99
C LYS A 67 3.55 0.14 12.76
N ALA A 68 4.34 1.20 12.66
CA ALA A 68 3.81 2.53 12.36
C ALA A 68 3.24 2.61 10.94
N LEU A 69 3.95 2.07 9.93
CA LEU A 69 3.49 1.99 8.54
C LEU A 69 2.24 1.11 8.37
N ALA A 70 2.03 0.11 9.23
CA ALA A 70 0.82 -0.73 9.23
C ALA A 70 -0.45 0.08 9.52
N GLY A 71 -0.35 1.16 10.28
CA GLY A 71 -1.47 2.10 10.48
C GLY A 71 -1.97 2.75 9.19
N TYR A 72 -1.11 2.80 8.18
CA TYR A 72 -1.42 3.32 6.84
C TYR A 72 -1.63 2.20 5.80
N GLY A 73 -1.39 0.95 6.17
CA GLY A 73 -1.59 -0.24 5.32
C GLY A 73 -0.54 -0.42 4.23
N VAL A 74 0.68 0.12 4.41
CA VAL A 74 1.77 0.06 3.43
C VAL A 74 3.00 -0.74 3.93
N GLU A 75 2.91 -1.33 5.10
CA GLU A 75 4.00 -2.05 5.77
C GLU A 75 4.60 -3.18 4.94
N ASP A 76 3.78 -3.81 4.09
CA ASP A 76 4.22 -4.91 3.23
C ASP A 76 5.16 -4.43 2.10
N PHE A 77 5.08 -3.16 1.71
CA PHE A 77 5.91 -2.54 0.67
C PHE A 77 7.15 -1.82 1.21
N ALA A 78 7.36 -1.83 2.52
CA ALA A 78 8.56 -1.33 3.18
C ALA A 78 9.50 -2.51 3.48
N GLU A 79 10.52 -2.69 2.66
CA GLU A 79 11.46 -3.81 2.80
C GLU A 79 12.32 -3.65 4.06
N PHE A 80 12.66 -4.79 4.69
CA PHE A 80 13.43 -4.80 5.95
C PHE A 80 14.77 -4.06 5.80
N GLN A 81 15.49 -4.34 4.70
CA GLN A 81 16.81 -3.76 4.48
C GLN A 81 16.73 -2.25 4.27
N ASP A 82 15.77 -1.78 3.48
CA ASP A 82 15.59 -0.35 3.21
C ASP A 82 15.30 0.42 4.50
N ILE A 83 14.44 -0.12 5.37
CA ILE A 83 14.17 0.48 6.69
C ILE A 83 15.42 0.47 7.57
N SER A 84 16.16 -0.63 7.61
CA SER A 84 17.39 -0.76 8.39
C SER A 84 18.43 0.27 7.96
N ASP A 85 18.64 0.40 6.66
CA ASP A 85 19.59 1.35 6.09
C ASP A 85 19.16 2.80 6.40
N LYS A 86 17.86 3.08 6.32
CA LYS A 86 17.30 4.39 6.65
C LYS A 86 17.46 4.73 8.14
N ILE A 87 17.26 3.75 9.04
CA ILE A 87 17.51 3.95 10.48
C ILE A 87 18.99 4.24 10.75
N ASN A 88 19.89 3.53 10.06
CA ASN A 88 21.33 3.75 10.21
C ASN A 88 21.77 5.10 9.65
N ALA A 89 21.22 5.53 8.54
CA ALA A 89 21.51 6.84 7.95
C ALA A 89 20.95 7.99 8.80
N SER A 90 19.73 7.86 9.31
CA SER A 90 19.03 8.88 10.13
C SER A 90 19.23 10.29 9.58
N ASP A 91 19.08 10.44 8.26
CA ASP A 91 19.47 11.65 7.51
C ASP A 91 18.33 12.67 7.37
N GLY A 92 17.13 12.33 7.86
CA GLY A 92 15.94 13.16 7.73
C GLY A 92 15.39 13.29 6.30
N ASN A 93 15.95 12.55 5.33
CA ASN A 93 15.43 12.58 3.96
C ASN A 93 14.15 11.73 3.83
N VAL A 94 13.32 12.07 2.84
CA VAL A 94 12.09 11.32 2.56
C VAL A 94 12.36 9.92 2.01
N THR A 95 11.55 8.95 2.45
CA THR A 95 11.49 7.62 1.87
C THR A 95 10.05 7.30 1.47
N TYR A 96 9.79 7.23 0.17
CA TYR A 96 8.46 6.90 -0.38
C TYR A 96 8.21 5.40 -0.33
N VAL A 97 7.07 4.98 0.24
CA VAL A 97 6.71 3.57 0.37
C VAL A 97 5.79 3.12 -0.76
N ALA A 98 4.55 3.60 -0.74
CA ALA A 98 3.52 3.30 -1.74
C ALA A 98 2.35 4.28 -1.61
N LYS A 99 1.49 4.35 -2.63
CA LYS A 99 0.17 4.97 -2.51
C LYS A 99 -0.79 3.95 -1.92
N ALA A 100 -1.58 4.36 -0.93
CA ALA A 100 -2.51 3.49 -0.22
C ALA A 100 -3.96 3.84 -0.57
N TYR A 101 -4.64 2.96 -1.30
CA TYR A 101 -6.02 3.14 -1.71
C TYR A 101 -6.95 2.23 -0.91
N ASP A 102 -8.10 2.74 -0.49
CA ASP A 102 -9.15 1.89 0.03
C ASP A 102 -9.56 0.87 -1.04
N LEU A 103 -9.66 -0.40 -0.66
CA LEU A 103 -10.03 -1.47 -1.58
C LEU A 103 -11.46 -1.93 -1.32
N VAL A 104 -12.29 -1.85 -2.36
CA VAL A 104 -13.69 -2.28 -2.32
C VAL A 104 -13.89 -3.37 -3.36
N VAL A 105 -14.48 -4.50 -2.96
CA VAL A 105 -14.80 -5.62 -3.85
C VAL A 105 -16.30 -5.91 -3.78
N ASN A 106 -16.99 -5.75 -4.91
CA ASN A 106 -18.45 -5.90 -5.01
C ASN A 106 -19.21 -5.14 -3.89
N GLY A 107 -18.80 -3.89 -3.63
CA GLY A 107 -19.40 -3.03 -2.62
C GLY A 107 -18.93 -3.27 -1.18
N ASN A 108 -18.08 -4.27 -0.93
CA ASN A 108 -17.54 -4.55 0.40
C ASN A 108 -16.13 -3.98 0.54
N LYS A 109 -15.93 -3.05 1.49
CA LYS A 109 -14.61 -2.51 1.82
C LYS A 109 -13.78 -3.58 2.54
N LEU A 110 -12.57 -3.83 2.05
CA LEU A 110 -11.63 -4.76 2.66
C LEU A 110 -10.76 -4.07 3.72
N ALA A 111 -10.24 -4.86 4.67
CA ALA A 111 -9.30 -4.36 5.68
C ALA A 111 -7.91 -4.04 5.09
N LYS A 112 -7.45 -4.85 4.13
CA LYS A 112 -6.21 -4.60 3.39
C LYS A 112 -6.48 -3.62 2.25
N ARG A 113 -5.47 -2.80 1.92
CA ARG A 113 -5.54 -1.76 0.89
C ARG A 113 -5.02 -2.26 -0.46
N ALA A 114 -5.44 -1.60 -1.52
CA ALA A 114 -4.75 -1.66 -2.80
C ALA A 114 -3.55 -0.70 -2.75
N LEU A 115 -2.39 -1.13 -3.27
CA LEU A 115 -1.15 -0.38 -3.15
C LEU A 115 -0.61 0.01 -4.52
N GLY A 116 -0.42 1.32 -4.73
CA GLY A 116 0.17 1.88 -5.94
C GLY A 116 1.68 2.05 -5.80
N LYS A 117 2.47 1.46 -6.70
CA LYS A 117 3.92 1.66 -6.77
C LYS A 117 4.42 1.55 -8.21
N ASN A 118 5.27 2.48 -8.64
CA ASN A 118 5.86 2.50 -9.98
C ASN A 118 4.82 2.44 -11.12
N GLY A 119 3.69 3.14 -10.97
CA GLY A 119 2.63 3.16 -11.97
C GLY A 119 1.75 1.90 -12.03
N GLN A 120 1.97 0.94 -11.15
CA GLN A 120 1.17 -0.28 -11.04
C GLN A 120 0.35 -0.29 -9.75
N ILE A 121 -0.79 -0.97 -9.78
CA ILE A 121 -1.62 -1.21 -8.60
C ILE A 121 -1.53 -2.69 -8.23
N TYR A 122 -1.21 -2.95 -6.98
CA TYR A 122 -1.09 -4.27 -6.40
C TYR A 122 -2.26 -4.54 -5.46
N LEU A 123 -2.85 -5.72 -5.59
CA LEU A 123 -4.01 -6.15 -4.82
C LEU A 123 -3.64 -7.34 -3.94
N PRO A 124 -4.02 -7.35 -2.65
CA PRO A 124 -3.75 -8.47 -1.74
C PRO A 124 -4.60 -9.68 -2.15
N SER A 125 -3.99 -10.64 -2.85
CA SER A 125 -4.69 -11.72 -3.57
C SER A 125 -5.59 -12.56 -2.69
N VAL A 126 -5.11 -12.94 -1.49
CA VAL A 126 -5.88 -13.76 -0.54
C VAL A 126 -7.08 -12.99 0.02
N ALA A 127 -6.92 -11.70 0.31
CA ALA A 127 -8.03 -10.88 0.81
C ALA A 127 -9.14 -10.73 -0.24
N VAL A 128 -8.77 -10.55 -1.52
CA VAL A 128 -9.72 -10.50 -2.64
C VAL A 128 -10.42 -11.85 -2.82
N ALA A 129 -9.68 -12.96 -2.86
CA ALA A 129 -10.26 -14.30 -2.98
C ALA A 129 -11.25 -14.61 -1.84
N THR A 130 -10.88 -14.26 -0.61
CA THR A 130 -11.74 -14.43 0.57
C THR A 130 -13.05 -13.64 0.45
N ALA A 131 -12.98 -12.38 0.00
CA ALA A 131 -14.16 -11.55 -0.22
C ALA A 131 -15.10 -12.12 -1.29
N LEU A 132 -14.56 -12.84 -2.27
CA LEU A 132 -15.30 -13.49 -3.34
C LEU A 132 -15.74 -14.91 -2.97
N LYS A 133 -15.27 -15.46 -1.84
CA LYS A 133 -15.44 -16.85 -1.43
C LYS A 133 -14.93 -17.85 -2.48
N LEU A 134 -13.80 -17.52 -3.10
CA LEU A 134 -13.13 -18.32 -4.11
C LEU A 134 -11.91 -19.02 -3.51
N ASP A 135 -11.65 -20.24 -3.98
CA ASP A 135 -10.40 -20.93 -3.69
C ASP A 135 -9.25 -20.27 -4.46
N LEU A 136 -8.10 -20.09 -3.79
CA LEU A 136 -6.90 -19.50 -4.35
C LEU A 136 -5.69 -20.30 -3.90
N GLN A 137 -4.91 -20.77 -4.86
CA GLN A 137 -3.68 -21.50 -4.62
C GLN A 137 -2.47 -20.63 -5.00
N TRP A 138 -1.42 -20.70 -4.18
CA TRP A 138 -0.14 -20.04 -4.42
C TRP A 138 0.96 -21.08 -4.62
N ASN A 139 1.60 -21.05 -5.77
CA ASN A 139 2.80 -21.84 -6.05
C ASN A 139 4.04 -20.93 -5.92
N SER A 140 4.73 -21.01 -4.79
CA SER A 140 5.89 -20.16 -4.49
C SER A 140 7.11 -20.47 -5.38
N GLN A 141 7.24 -21.70 -5.91
CA GLN A 141 8.35 -22.07 -6.79
C GLN A 141 8.20 -21.46 -8.18
N GLN A 142 6.97 -21.35 -8.66
CA GLN A 142 6.67 -20.79 -9.99
C GLN A 142 6.28 -19.31 -9.94
N GLY A 143 5.98 -18.78 -8.76
CA GLY A 143 5.47 -17.42 -8.61
C GLY A 143 4.07 -17.23 -9.21
N ILE A 144 3.22 -18.28 -9.16
CA ILE A 144 1.91 -18.29 -9.83
C ILE A 144 0.78 -18.47 -8.82
N LEU A 145 -0.23 -17.62 -8.96
CA LEU A 145 -1.55 -17.75 -8.34
C LEU A 145 -2.48 -18.52 -9.27
N THR A 146 -3.28 -19.41 -8.71
CA THR A 146 -4.30 -20.21 -9.45
C THR A 146 -5.65 -20.09 -8.75
N SER A 147 -6.69 -19.81 -9.50
CA SER A 147 -8.09 -19.79 -9.08
C SER A 147 -8.94 -20.67 -9.99
N PRO A 148 -10.24 -20.87 -9.70
CA PRO A 148 -11.16 -21.55 -10.61
C PRO A 148 -11.32 -20.89 -11.99
N TYR A 149 -10.94 -19.62 -12.13
CA TYR A 149 -11.08 -18.87 -13.39
C TYR A 149 -9.80 -18.86 -14.23
N GLY A 150 -8.63 -19.01 -13.61
CA GLY A 150 -7.36 -18.99 -14.33
C GLY A 150 -6.16 -18.77 -13.42
N ILE A 151 -5.08 -18.32 -14.04
CA ILE A 151 -3.79 -18.13 -13.38
C ILE A 151 -3.28 -16.70 -13.59
N ALA A 152 -2.45 -16.22 -12.66
CA ALA A 152 -1.76 -14.94 -12.75
C ALA A 152 -0.43 -14.97 -12.00
N PRO A 153 0.52 -14.08 -12.33
CA PRO A 153 1.72 -13.89 -11.51
C PRO A 153 1.37 -13.39 -10.11
N GLY A 154 2.07 -13.92 -9.11
CA GLY A 154 2.01 -13.42 -7.73
C GLY A 154 3.32 -12.76 -7.33
N TYR A 155 3.24 -11.76 -6.46
CA TYR A 155 4.36 -10.99 -5.94
C TYR A 155 4.34 -11.04 -4.42
N VAL A 156 5.34 -11.68 -3.82
CA VAL A 156 5.47 -11.72 -2.35
C VAL A 156 6.04 -10.38 -1.87
N LYS A 157 5.33 -9.74 -0.95
CA LYS A 157 5.76 -8.56 -0.22
C LYS A 157 5.56 -8.80 1.26
N SER A 158 6.67 -8.81 2.02
CA SER A 158 6.67 -9.36 3.38
C SER A 158 6.08 -10.78 3.38
N ASP A 159 5.00 -11.04 4.11
CA ASP A 159 4.33 -12.35 4.16
C ASP A 159 3.01 -12.38 3.36
N VAL A 160 2.76 -11.37 2.51
CA VAL A 160 1.54 -11.24 1.73
C VAL A 160 1.81 -11.45 0.25
N VAL A 161 0.97 -12.25 -0.40
CA VAL A 161 1.01 -12.42 -1.86
C VAL A 161 0.08 -11.41 -2.50
N TYR A 162 0.64 -10.58 -3.34
CA TYR A 162 -0.07 -9.59 -4.16
C TYR A 162 -0.19 -10.07 -5.60
N MET A 163 -1.21 -9.63 -6.31
CA MET A 163 -1.31 -9.68 -7.77
C MET A 163 -1.30 -8.26 -8.34
N ASN A 164 -0.93 -8.11 -9.59
CA ASN A 164 -1.15 -6.84 -10.29
C ASN A 164 -2.64 -6.68 -10.61
N ALA A 165 -3.16 -5.47 -10.51
CA ALA A 165 -4.58 -5.19 -10.79
C ALA A 165 -5.00 -5.52 -12.23
N VAL A 166 -4.07 -5.49 -13.19
CA VAL A 166 -4.35 -5.87 -14.59
C VAL A 166 -4.69 -7.35 -14.73
N ASP A 167 -4.24 -8.20 -13.80
CA ASP A 167 -4.48 -9.64 -13.80
C ASP A 167 -5.79 -10.03 -13.09
N ALA A 168 -6.49 -9.07 -12.48
CA ALA A 168 -7.69 -9.33 -11.71
C ALA A 168 -8.82 -9.98 -12.53
N TYR A 169 -8.90 -9.67 -13.82
CA TYR A 169 -9.89 -10.31 -14.70
C TYR A 169 -9.56 -11.78 -14.94
N SER A 170 -8.31 -12.09 -15.26
CA SER A 170 -7.87 -13.47 -15.52
C SER A 170 -8.00 -14.36 -14.30
N LEU A 171 -7.72 -13.80 -13.10
CA LEU A 171 -7.72 -14.57 -11.87
C LEU A 171 -9.09 -14.64 -11.17
N PHE A 172 -9.92 -13.59 -11.28
CA PHE A 172 -11.15 -13.47 -10.49
C PHE A 172 -12.38 -13.01 -11.27
N HIS A 173 -12.28 -12.81 -12.59
CA HIS A 173 -13.30 -12.17 -13.40
C HIS A 173 -13.77 -10.82 -12.84
N LEU A 174 -12.83 -10.08 -12.23
CA LEU A 174 -13.06 -8.73 -11.72
C LEU A 174 -12.50 -7.69 -12.69
N ARG A 175 -13.20 -6.58 -12.78
CA ARG A 175 -12.67 -5.30 -13.29
C ARG A 175 -12.54 -4.34 -12.14
N GLY A 176 -11.52 -3.48 -12.19
CA GLY A 176 -11.26 -2.48 -11.18
C GLY A 176 -11.02 -1.11 -11.79
N GLU A 177 -11.35 -0.09 -11.03
CA GLU A 177 -11.07 1.30 -11.36
C GLU A 177 -10.68 2.08 -10.11
N LEU A 178 -9.78 3.04 -10.26
CA LEU A 178 -9.45 3.99 -9.22
C LEU A 178 -10.39 5.21 -9.36
N THR A 179 -11.16 5.46 -8.31
CA THR A 179 -12.06 6.62 -8.26
C THR A 179 -11.29 7.91 -7.97
N PRO A 180 -11.85 9.10 -8.25
CA PRO A 180 -11.26 10.38 -7.87
C PRO A 180 -11.01 10.55 -6.37
N ASP A 181 -11.77 9.84 -5.52
CA ASP A 181 -11.63 9.82 -4.06
C ASP A 181 -10.60 8.78 -3.58
N TYR A 182 -9.75 8.28 -4.47
CA TYR A 182 -8.69 7.31 -4.18
C TYR A 182 -9.19 5.97 -3.60
N VAL A 183 -10.38 5.54 -4.00
CA VAL A 183 -10.91 4.19 -3.72
C VAL A 183 -10.67 3.30 -4.95
N TYR A 184 -10.00 2.16 -4.76
CA TYR A 184 -9.89 1.15 -5.80
C TYR A 184 -11.09 0.22 -5.74
N ASN A 185 -12.02 0.42 -6.67
CA ASN A 185 -13.31 -0.24 -6.71
C ASN A 185 -13.28 -1.41 -7.71
N MET A 186 -13.60 -2.61 -7.25
CA MET A 186 -13.61 -3.83 -8.05
C MET A 186 -15.01 -4.41 -8.10
N TYR A 187 -15.42 -4.87 -9.28
CA TYR A 187 -16.73 -5.47 -9.50
C TYR A 187 -16.65 -6.67 -10.42
N SER A 188 -17.50 -7.66 -10.15
CA SER A 188 -17.61 -8.87 -10.96
C SER A 188 -18.18 -8.54 -12.33
N VAL A 189 -17.50 -8.98 -13.37
CA VAL A 189 -18.04 -8.93 -14.73
C VAL A 189 -19.00 -10.10 -14.89
N LYS A 190 -20.30 -9.81 -15.04
CA LYS A 190 -21.27 -10.85 -15.42
C LYS A 190 -20.89 -11.37 -16.80
N GLY A 191 -20.29 -12.53 -16.86
CA GLY A 191 -20.10 -13.25 -18.11
C GLY A 191 -21.46 -13.64 -18.67
N ASN A 192 -21.70 -13.40 -19.95
CA ASN A 192 -22.83 -13.99 -20.70
C ASN A 192 -22.56 -15.49 -20.96
N ASN A 193 -22.20 -16.24 -19.94
CA ASN A 193 -22.11 -17.70 -20.02
C ASN A 193 -23.17 -18.30 -19.09
N THR A 194 -24.40 -18.26 -19.54
CA THR A 194 -25.37 -19.29 -19.15
C THR A 194 -24.81 -20.60 -19.73
N PRO A 195 -24.48 -21.63 -18.93
CA PRO A 195 -24.15 -22.93 -19.48
C PRO A 195 -25.37 -23.40 -20.26
N THR A 196 -25.24 -23.51 -21.57
CA THR A 196 -26.24 -24.15 -22.40
C THR A 196 -26.21 -25.66 -22.01
N VAL A 197 -27.16 -26.05 -21.18
CA VAL A 197 -27.43 -27.47 -20.94
C VAL A 197 -27.92 -28.03 -22.27
N VAL A 198 -27.05 -28.68 -23.03
CA VAL A 198 -27.44 -29.45 -24.19
C VAL A 198 -28.10 -30.71 -23.63
N ILE A 199 -29.43 -30.68 -23.56
CA ILE A 199 -30.25 -31.89 -23.34
C ILE A 199 -30.22 -32.64 -24.67
N SER A 200 -29.41 -33.69 -24.76
CA SER A 200 -29.49 -34.62 -25.86
C SER A 200 -30.86 -35.32 -25.81
N PRO A 201 -31.64 -35.33 -26.91
CA PRO A 201 -32.86 -36.09 -26.93
C PRO A 201 -32.53 -37.59 -26.83
N GLY A 202 -33.04 -38.23 -25.84
CA GLY A 202 -32.95 -39.67 -25.69
C GLY A 202 -33.50 -40.37 -26.93
N SER A 203 -32.67 -41.22 -27.54
CA SER A 203 -33.14 -42.19 -28.54
C SER A 203 -34.09 -43.14 -27.87
N GLY A 204 -35.37 -42.96 -28.13
CA GLY A 204 -36.34 -44.00 -27.89
C GLY A 204 -36.05 -45.14 -28.84
N ASN A 205 -35.88 -46.33 -28.30
CA ASN A 205 -36.00 -47.56 -29.04
C ASN A 205 -37.32 -48.20 -28.64
N ASP A 206 -38.09 -48.52 -29.67
CA ASP A 206 -39.20 -49.45 -29.63
C ASP A 206 -38.78 -50.85 -29.14
#